data_e2855ba086b0f4ecab133c121855e827
#
_entry.id   e2855ba086b0f4ecab133c121855e827
#
_cell.length_a   1.000
_cell.length_b   1.000
_cell.length_c   1.000
_cell.angle_alpha   90.00
_cell.angle_beta   90.00
_cell.angle_gamma   90.00
#
_symmetry.space_group_name_H-M   'P 1'
#
loop_
_entity.id
_entity.type
_entity.pdbx_description
1 polymer ?
#
loop_
_entity_poly.entity_id
_entity_poly.type
_entity_poly.pdbx_seq_one_letter_code
_entity_poly.pdbx_strand_id
1 'polypeptide(L)'
;IEQGKPVLGICLGLHFLFSESEEFGLHKGMDLIPGRVRRFAGDMPVPATPGTQQLGPRLKVPHMGWNCVRVVRPAPILAGLPEEPFFYFVHSYYVEPADSSVTAGITEYGGWFTSVIWRDNLFATQFHPEKSQAVGLQLLKSFAALTR
;
A
#
# COMPACT_ATOMS: atom_id res chain seq x y z
N ILE A 1 18.13 -7.77 -2.25
CA ILE A 1 17.52 -7.33 -3.51
C ILE A 1 18.48 -7.59 -4.64
N GLU A 2 19.70 -7.04 -4.61
CA GLU A 2 20.73 -7.19 -5.64
C GLU A 2 21.07 -8.65 -5.97
N GLN A 3 20.95 -9.55 -5.01
CA GLN A 3 21.17 -10.99 -5.20
C GLN A 3 19.98 -11.73 -5.84
N GLY A 4 18.94 -11.02 -6.25
CA GLY A 4 17.73 -11.61 -6.83
C GLY A 4 16.83 -12.34 -5.83
N LYS A 5 17.11 -12.30 -4.54
CA LYS A 5 16.24 -12.91 -3.52
C LYS A 5 14.95 -12.12 -3.39
N PRO A 6 13.77 -12.80 -3.34
CA PRO A 6 12.51 -12.12 -3.08
C PRO A 6 12.53 -11.39 -1.74
N VAL A 7 12.04 -10.15 -1.76
CA VAL A 7 11.94 -9.28 -0.58
C VAL A 7 10.51 -8.77 -0.47
N LEU A 8 9.93 -8.84 0.72
CA LEU A 8 8.61 -8.30 1.04
C LEU A 8 8.71 -7.21 2.10
N GLY A 9 8.43 -5.96 1.72
CA GLY A 9 8.24 -4.85 2.65
C GLY A 9 6.80 -4.77 3.15
N ILE A 10 6.59 -4.67 4.47
CA ILE A 10 5.25 -4.56 5.06
C ILE A 10 5.14 -3.22 5.77
N CYS A 11 4.10 -2.44 5.48
CA CYS A 11 3.76 -1.15 6.10
C CYS A 11 4.95 -0.18 6.09
N LEU A 12 5.64 0.01 7.22
CA LEU A 12 6.85 0.82 7.31
C LEU A 12 7.96 0.32 6.37
N GLY A 13 8.04 -1.00 6.15
CA GLY A 13 8.95 -1.61 5.18
C GLY A 13 8.70 -1.14 3.74
N LEU A 14 7.45 -0.87 3.36
CA LEU A 14 7.11 -0.22 2.11
C LEU A 14 7.67 1.21 2.05
N HIS A 15 7.49 2.00 3.12
CA HIS A 15 7.91 3.40 3.16
C HIS A 15 9.44 3.55 3.02
N PHE A 16 10.22 2.65 3.62
CA PHE A 16 11.68 2.68 3.53
C PHE A 16 12.22 2.49 2.10
N LEU A 17 11.46 1.87 1.21
CA LEU A 17 11.89 1.63 -0.17
C LEU A 17 11.94 2.91 -1.02
N PHE A 18 11.20 3.94 -0.61
CA PHE A 18 11.05 5.18 -1.37
C PHE A 18 12.22 6.15 -1.18
N SER A 19 12.27 7.20 -2.03
CA SER A 19 13.34 8.19 -2.02
C SER A 19 13.31 9.06 -0.76
N GLU A 20 12.10 9.47 -0.34
CA GLU A 20 11.91 10.37 0.79
C GLU A 20 10.57 10.13 1.52
N SER A 21 10.53 10.51 2.79
CA SER A 21 9.34 10.43 3.64
C SER A 21 9.15 11.72 4.42
N GLU A 22 7.88 12.17 4.51
CA GLU A 22 7.47 13.31 5.33
C GLU A 22 7.17 12.93 6.80
N GLU A 23 7.31 11.65 7.17
CA GLU A 23 7.02 11.18 8.52
C GLU A 23 8.03 11.74 9.54
N PHE A 24 7.52 12.54 10.51
CA PHE A 24 8.33 13.25 11.52
C PHE A 24 9.39 14.20 10.93
N GLY A 25 9.11 14.84 9.79
CA GLY A 25 10.04 15.69 9.05
C GLY A 25 10.45 15.03 7.74
N LEU A 26 11.28 15.73 6.95
CA LEU A 26 11.74 15.19 5.67
C LEU A 26 12.95 14.27 5.89
N HIS A 27 12.80 13.00 5.60
CA HIS A 27 13.85 11.99 5.74
C HIS A 27 14.08 11.27 4.40
N LYS A 28 15.34 10.91 4.14
CA LYS A 28 15.70 10.08 3.00
C LYS A 28 15.41 8.60 3.30
N GLY A 29 14.82 7.90 2.32
CA GLY A 29 14.68 6.45 2.32
C GLY A 29 15.83 5.75 1.62
N MET A 30 15.61 4.49 1.25
CA MET A 30 16.61 3.67 0.54
C MET A 30 16.70 4.00 -0.95
N ASP A 31 15.78 4.79 -1.48
CA ASP A 31 15.70 5.18 -2.90
C ASP A 31 15.70 4.01 -3.89
N LEU A 32 15.15 2.89 -3.48
CA LEU A 32 14.96 1.71 -4.35
C LEU A 32 13.76 1.90 -5.29
N ILE A 33 12.73 2.60 -4.83
CA ILE A 33 11.55 2.99 -5.62
C ILE A 33 11.50 4.52 -5.63
N PRO A 34 11.76 5.18 -6.76
CA PRO A 34 11.63 6.63 -6.86
C PRO A 34 10.22 7.09 -6.51
N GLY A 35 10.13 8.12 -5.66
CA GLY A 35 8.85 8.65 -5.18
C GLY A 35 8.94 9.09 -3.73
N ARG A 36 7.79 9.36 -3.13
CA ARG A 36 7.73 9.93 -1.78
C ARG A 36 6.65 9.28 -0.92
N VAL A 37 6.83 9.39 0.39
CA VAL A 37 5.84 9.02 1.40
C VAL A 37 5.21 10.29 1.94
N ARG A 38 3.87 10.39 1.87
CA ARG A 38 3.10 11.57 2.27
C ARG A 38 2.05 11.23 3.33
N ARG A 39 1.69 12.24 4.12
CA ARG A 39 0.64 12.12 5.11
C ARG A 39 -0.74 12.28 4.48
N PHE A 40 -1.73 11.47 4.90
CA PHE A 40 -3.12 11.73 4.59
C PHE A 40 -3.55 13.12 5.09
N ALA A 41 -4.26 13.86 4.25
CA ALA A 41 -4.83 15.15 4.63
C ALA A 41 -6.06 14.93 5.52
N GLY A 42 -5.85 14.75 6.82
CA GLY A 42 -6.88 14.38 7.81
C GLY A 42 -7.99 15.40 8.05
N ASP A 43 -7.82 16.63 7.55
CA ASP A 43 -8.81 17.70 7.67
C ASP A 43 -9.61 17.96 6.40
N MET A 44 -9.37 17.23 5.32
CA MET A 44 -10.13 17.41 4.09
C MET A 44 -11.51 16.75 4.24
N PRO A 45 -12.59 17.52 4.04
CA PRO A 45 -13.92 16.94 3.96
C PRO A 45 -14.01 16.01 2.76
N VAL A 46 -14.40 14.77 3.00
CA VAL A 46 -14.72 13.83 1.92
C VAL A 46 -16.09 14.20 1.36
N PRO A 47 -16.27 14.34 0.04
CA PRO A 47 -17.60 14.55 -0.52
C PRO A 47 -18.54 13.41 -0.09
N ALA A 48 -19.66 13.75 0.52
CA ALA A 48 -20.65 12.76 0.96
C ALA A 48 -21.25 11.97 -0.21
N THR A 49 -21.22 12.55 -1.41
CA THR A 49 -21.63 11.92 -2.66
C THR A 49 -20.81 12.54 -3.80
N PRO A 50 -20.31 11.75 -4.77
CA PRO A 50 -19.63 12.30 -5.92
C PRO A 50 -20.50 13.34 -6.65
N GLY A 51 -19.96 14.56 -6.84
CA GLY A 51 -20.64 15.65 -7.54
C GLY A 51 -21.56 16.54 -6.68
N THR A 52 -21.64 16.34 -5.37
CA THR A 52 -22.35 17.23 -4.46
C THR A 52 -21.42 18.17 -3.70
N GLN A 53 -21.91 19.38 -3.37
CA GLN A 53 -21.19 20.31 -2.47
C GLN A 53 -21.40 19.99 -0.98
N GLN A 54 -22.14 18.91 -0.67
CA GLN A 54 -22.31 18.47 0.71
C GLN A 54 -21.01 17.86 1.23
N LEU A 55 -20.46 18.49 2.26
CA LEU A 55 -19.27 17.99 2.96
C LEU A 55 -19.67 16.78 3.81
N GLY A 56 -19.11 15.63 3.50
CA GLY A 56 -19.21 14.43 4.31
C GLY A 56 -18.35 14.49 5.58
N PRO A 57 -18.30 13.39 6.34
CA PRO A 57 -17.45 13.31 7.52
C PRO A 57 -15.98 13.54 7.13
N ARG A 58 -15.21 14.16 8.03
CA ARG A 58 -13.77 14.37 7.84
C ARG A 58 -13.05 13.02 7.77
N LEU A 59 -12.04 12.93 6.92
CA LEU A 59 -11.20 11.74 6.81
C LEU A 59 -10.48 11.48 8.14
N LYS A 60 -10.75 10.33 8.75
CA LYS A 60 -10.09 9.94 10.00
C LYS A 60 -8.67 9.47 9.71
N VAL A 61 -7.69 10.07 10.37
CA VAL A 61 -6.28 9.64 10.32
C VAL A 61 -5.86 9.20 11.71
N PRO A 62 -5.29 7.98 11.85
CA PRO A 62 -4.88 7.04 10.83
C PRO A 62 -6.02 6.33 10.10
N HIS A 63 -5.76 5.88 8.87
CA HIS A 63 -6.53 4.85 8.20
C HIS A 63 -6.34 3.55 8.97
N MET A 64 -7.38 3.11 9.68
CA MET A 64 -7.31 1.94 10.55
C MET A 64 -8.55 1.06 10.35
N GLY A 65 -8.31 -0.20 10.05
CA GLY A 65 -9.36 -1.20 9.85
C GLY A 65 -9.23 -1.95 8.52
N TRP A 66 -10.29 -2.68 8.20
CA TRP A 66 -10.36 -3.47 6.97
C TRP A 66 -10.75 -2.59 5.78
N ASN A 67 -10.01 -2.74 4.69
CA ASN A 67 -10.31 -2.06 3.45
C ASN A 67 -9.94 -2.94 2.25
N CYS A 68 -10.57 -2.63 1.12
CA CYS A 68 -10.42 -3.38 -0.11
C CYS A 68 -9.15 -2.98 -0.87
N VAL A 69 -8.51 -3.94 -1.48
CA VAL A 69 -7.42 -3.73 -2.43
C VAL A 69 -7.91 -4.08 -3.83
N ARG A 70 -7.92 -3.12 -4.73
CA ARG A 70 -8.14 -3.36 -6.14
C ARG A 70 -6.82 -3.74 -6.81
N VAL A 71 -6.75 -4.95 -7.35
CA VAL A 71 -5.59 -5.41 -8.11
C VAL A 71 -5.58 -4.71 -9.48
N VAL A 72 -4.51 -3.96 -9.76
CA VAL A 72 -4.33 -3.25 -11.05
C VAL A 72 -3.26 -3.92 -11.91
N ARG A 73 -2.42 -4.76 -11.31
CA ARG A 73 -1.43 -5.59 -11.99
C ARG A 73 -1.26 -6.91 -11.25
N PRO A 74 -1.30 -8.07 -11.93
CA PRO A 74 -1.30 -9.39 -11.28
C PRO A 74 0.09 -9.76 -10.74
N ALA A 75 0.47 -9.17 -9.61
CA ALA A 75 1.72 -9.51 -8.92
C ALA A 75 1.67 -10.95 -8.39
N PRO A 76 2.78 -11.72 -8.45
CA PRO A 76 2.83 -13.10 -7.98
C PRO A 76 2.32 -13.32 -6.55
N ILE A 77 2.57 -12.39 -5.64
CA ILE A 77 2.10 -12.46 -4.25
C ILE A 77 0.57 -12.35 -4.10
N LEU A 78 -0.12 -11.86 -5.12
CA LEU A 78 -1.58 -11.71 -5.16
C LEU A 78 -2.27 -12.93 -5.78
N ALA A 79 -1.52 -13.93 -6.23
CA ALA A 79 -2.07 -15.12 -6.85
C ALA A 79 -2.98 -15.89 -5.91
N GLY A 80 -4.14 -16.33 -6.43
CA GLY A 80 -5.13 -17.09 -5.68
C GLY A 80 -6.00 -16.29 -4.72
N LEU A 81 -5.86 -14.95 -4.70
CA LEU A 81 -6.74 -14.07 -3.95
C LEU A 81 -8.01 -13.74 -4.75
N PRO A 82 -9.12 -13.36 -4.08
CA PRO A 82 -10.28 -12.77 -4.75
C PRO A 82 -9.89 -11.53 -5.56
N GLU A 83 -10.75 -11.08 -6.46
CA GLU A 83 -10.51 -9.89 -7.30
C GLU A 83 -10.35 -8.61 -6.48
N GLU A 84 -11.13 -8.46 -5.41
CA GLU A 84 -11.09 -7.35 -4.48
C GLU A 84 -10.95 -7.85 -3.03
N PRO A 85 -9.75 -8.32 -2.63
CA PRO A 85 -9.53 -8.85 -1.28
C PRO A 85 -9.50 -7.73 -0.25
N PHE A 86 -10.01 -8.02 0.95
CA PHE A 86 -9.94 -7.12 2.11
C PHE A 86 -8.73 -7.45 2.97
N PHE A 87 -7.98 -6.41 3.34
CA PHE A 87 -6.83 -6.48 4.23
C PHE A 87 -6.94 -5.48 5.37
N TYR A 88 -6.18 -5.72 6.45
CA TYR A 88 -6.11 -4.83 7.59
C TYR A 88 -5.05 -3.75 7.39
N PHE A 89 -5.48 -2.48 7.52
CA PHE A 89 -4.65 -1.29 7.42
C PHE A 89 -4.53 -0.59 8.77
N VAL A 90 -3.37 -0.02 9.05
CA VAL A 90 -3.13 0.91 10.15
C VAL A 90 -1.94 1.81 9.80
N HIS A 91 -2.23 2.97 9.20
CA HIS A 91 -1.19 3.91 8.76
C HIS A 91 -1.74 5.33 8.61
N SER A 92 -0.88 6.32 8.80
CA SER A 92 -1.17 7.75 8.61
C SER A 92 -0.51 8.32 7.35
N TYR A 93 0.40 7.56 6.74
CA TYR A 93 1.17 7.93 5.55
C TYR A 93 0.95 6.91 4.46
N TYR A 94 1.09 7.34 3.20
CA TYR A 94 0.96 6.50 2.02
C TYR A 94 2.05 6.85 1.00
N VAL A 95 2.29 5.97 0.06
CA VAL A 95 3.34 6.14 -0.96
C VAL A 95 2.80 6.69 -2.26
N GLU A 96 3.56 7.60 -2.88
CA GLU A 96 3.34 8.12 -4.23
C GLU A 96 4.55 7.73 -5.10
N PRO A 97 4.49 6.61 -5.83
CA PRO A 97 5.53 6.25 -6.79
C PRO A 97 5.64 7.29 -7.90
N ALA A 98 6.87 7.65 -8.27
CA ALA A 98 7.12 8.50 -9.44
C ALA A 98 6.76 7.80 -10.75
N ASP A 99 6.89 6.47 -10.78
CA ASP A 99 6.47 5.61 -11.87
C ASP A 99 5.34 4.70 -11.40
N SER A 100 4.14 4.89 -11.95
CA SER A 100 2.95 4.10 -11.60
C SER A 100 3.03 2.65 -12.06
N SER A 101 3.96 2.29 -12.96
CA SER A 101 4.13 0.91 -13.43
C SER A 101 4.52 -0.08 -12.32
N VAL A 102 5.09 0.42 -11.22
CA VAL A 102 5.44 -0.41 -10.05
C VAL A 102 4.23 -0.72 -9.17
N THR A 103 3.10 -0.02 -9.35
CA THR A 103 1.87 -0.24 -8.58
C THR A 103 1.17 -1.52 -9.03
N ALA A 104 0.94 -2.43 -8.11
CA ALA A 104 0.22 -3.68 -8.36
C ALA A 104 -1.19 -3.69 -7.71
N GLY A 105 -1.40 -2.90 -6.67
CA GLY A 105 -2.70 -2.74 -6.03
C GLY A 105 -2.92 -1.32 -5.52
N ILE A 106 -4.19 -0.90 -5.55
CA ILE A 106 -4.62 0.41 -5.07
C ILE A 106 -5.77 0.24 -4.08
N THR A 107 -5.90 1.21 -3.18
CA THR A 107 -6.97 1.24 -2.17
C THR A 107 -7.55 2.65 -2.10
N GLU A 108 -8.85 2.73 -1.87
CA GLU A 108 -9.53 4.02 -1.69
C GLU A 108 -9.62 4.38 -0.20
N TYR A 109 -9.14 5.58 0.14
CA TYR A 109 -9.32 6.19 1.46
C TYR A 109 -9.20 7.72 1.35
N GLY A 110 -10.32 8.39 1.10
CA GLY A 110 -10.34 9.82 0.78
C GLY A 110 -9.71 10.16 -0.58
N GLY A 111 -9.39 9.17 -1.36
CA GLY A 111 -8.77 9.16 -2.66
C GLY A 111 -8.03 7.84 -2.87
N TRP A 112 -7.62 7.57 -4.10
CA TRP A 112 -6.87 6.36 -4.43
C TRP A 112 -5.41 6.51 -4.05
N PHE A 113 -4.85 5.50 -3.39
CA PHE A 113 -3.41 5.41 -3.10
C PHE A 113 -2.86 4.03 -3.43
N THR A 114 -1.55 3.95 -3.68
CA THR A 114 -0.84 2.69 -3.93
C THR A 114 -0.73 1.90 -2.64
N SER A 115 -1.30 0.70 -2.62
CA SER A 115 -1.30 -0.21 -1.47
C SER A 115 -0.48 -1.47 -1.67
N VAL A 116 -0.12 -1.80 -2.92
CA VAL A 116 0.80 -2.91 -3.27
C VAL A 116 1.78 -2.45 -4.32
N ILE A 117 3.06 -2.68 -4.08
CA ILE A 117 4.18 -2.47 -5.01
C ILE A 117 4.72 -3.81 -5.47
N TRP A 118 5.08 -3.87 -6.75
CA TRP A 118 5.84 -4.97 -7.32
C TRP A 118 6.83 -4.46 -8.38
N ARG A 119 8.10 -4.77 -8.19
CA ARG A 119 9.18 -4.57 -9.17
C ARG A 119 10.19 -5.71 -9.05
N ASP A 120 10.29 -6.53 -10.08
CA ASP A 120 11.19 -7.69 -10.13
C ASP A 120 11.00 -8.63 -8.91
N ASN A 121 12.02 -8.79 -8.08
CA ASN A 121 12.00 -9.58 -6.84
C ASN A 121 11.57 -8.77 -5.60
N LEU A 122 11.19 -7.51 -5.77
CA LEU A 122 10.78 -6.61 -4.70
C LEU A 122 9.27 -6.47 -4.67
N PHE A 123 8.69 -6.82 -3.52
CA PHE A 123 7.27 -6.71 -3.22
C PHE A 123 7.08 -5.86 -1.97
N ALA A 124 6.01 -5.09 -1.91
CA ALA A 124 5.66 -4.39 -0.69
C ALA A 124 4.16 -4.13 -0.57
N THR A 125 3.67 -4.11 0.68
CA THR A 125 2.27 -3.86 1.00
C THR A 125 2.14 -2.76 2.05
N GLN A 126 1.12 -1.89 1.91
CA GLN A 126 0.77 -0.91 2.92
C GLN A 126 0.01 -1.55 4.09
N PHE A 127 -0.82 -2.53 3.79
CA PHE A 127 -1.55 -3.32 4.78
C PHE A 127 -0.64 -4.36 5.45
N HIS A 128 -1.15 -4.96 6.52
CA HIS A 128 -0.50 -6.01 7.30
C HIS A 128 -1.07 -7.38 6.92
N PRO A 129 -0.44 -8.15 6.02
CA PRO A 129 -0.92 -9.48 5.67
C PRO A 129 -0.94 -10.43 6.88
N GLU A 130 -0.01 -10.27 7.82
CA GLU A 130 0.07 -11.05 9.06
C GLU A 130 -1.12 -10.80 10.01
N LYS A 131 -1.87 -9.69 9.80
CA LYS A 131 -3.09 -9.34 10.55
C LYS A 131 -4.37 -9.50 9.73
N SER A 132 -4.27 -10.05 8.53
CA SER A 132 -5.36 -10.07 7.55
C SER A 132 -5.99 -11.45 7.37
N GLN A 133 -5.92 -12.31 8.39
CA GLN A 133 -6.57 -13.63 8.43
C GLN A 133 -6.24 -14.50 7.20
N ALA A 134 -7.22 -15.18 6.60
CA ALA A 134 -7.02 -16.15 5.51
C ALA A 134 -6.42 -15.51 4.25
N VAL A 135 -6.86 -14.30 3.86
CA VAL A 135 -6.33 -13.59 2.68
C VAL A 135 -4.87 -13.18 2.89
N GLY A 136 -4.53 -12.73 4.11
CA GLY A 136 -3.15 -12.42 4.46
C GLY A 136 -2.24 -13.64 4.45
N LEU A 137 -2.70 -14.76 5.00
CA LEU A 137 -1.97 -16.03 4.95
C LEU A 137 -1.77 -16.54 3.52
N GLN A 138 -2.77 -16.37 2.65
CA GLN A 138 -2.64 -16.76 1.24
C GLN A 138 -1.55 -15.90 0.56
N LEU A 139 -1.52 -14.59 0.77
CA LEU A 139 -0.48 -13.72 0.25
C LEU A 139 0.91 -14.14 0.73
N LEU A 140 1.07 -14.40 2.03
CA LEU A 140 2.34 -14.84 2.62
C LEU A 140 2.79 -16.21 2.08
N LYS A 141 1.84 -17.15 1.84
CA LYS A 141 2.14 -18.43 1.18
C LYS A 141 2.63 -18.23 -0.25
N SER A 142 1.97 -17.34 -1.01
CA SER A 142 2.38 -17.02 -2.38
C SER A 142 3.79 -16.40 -2.40
N PHE A 143 4.10 -15.49 -1.47
CA PHE A 143 5.45 -14.95 -1.31
C PHE A 143 6.48 -16.03 -0.94
N ALA A 144 6.18 -16.88 0.04
CA ALA A 144 7.07 -17.97 0.46
C ALA A 144 7.38 -18.96 -0.67
N ALA A 145 6.45 -19.16 -1.60
CA ALA A 145 6.67 -20.01 -2.77
C ALA A 145 7.71 -19.43 -3.74
N LEU A 146 7.93 -18.12 -3.76
CA LEU A 146 8.94 -17.46 -4.59
C LEU A 146 10.36 -17.61 -4.03
N THR A 147 10.51 -18.02 -2.77
CA THR A 147 11.82 -18.16 -2.09
C THR A 147 12.42 -19.56 -2.21
N ARG A 148 11.74 -20.48 -2.90
CA ARG A 148 12.17 -21.89 -3.07
C ARG A 148 12.95 -22.11 -4.34
#